data_786616ff350ecdff5ce2ea2261be50d8
#
_entry.id   786616ff350ecdff5ce2ea2261be50d8
#
_cell.length_a   1.000
_cell.length_b   1.000
_cell.length_c   1.000
_cell.angle_alpha   90.00
_cell.angle_beta   90.00
_cell.angle_gamma   90.00
#
_symmetry.space_group_name_H-M   'P 1'
#
loop_
_entity.id
_entity.type
_entity.pdbx_description
1 polymer ?
#
loop_
_entity_poly.entity_id
_entity_poly.type
_entity_poly.pdbx_seq_one_letter_code
_entity_poly.pdbx_strand_id
1 'polypeptide(L)'
;MKFTRVFAFMALAGLAGSAYATNGYFSHGYGMKAKGMGGAATATSNDAFGGANNPASMAFVGNRLDLGADLFSPRREASRTGLGPFDGSVDSDSKYFIVPEF
;
A
#
# COMPACT_ATOMS: atom_id res chain seq x y z
N MET A 1 -33.08 -21.08 -5.65
CA MET A 1 -32.43 -20.93 -4.34
C MET A 1 -30.90 -20.67 -4.38
N LYS A 2 -30.18 -21.29 -5.30
CA LYS A 2 -28.73 -21.02 -5.44
C LYS A 2 -28.45 -19.60 -5.95
N PHE A 3 -29.24 -19.10 -6.88
CA PHE A 3 -29.10 -17.74 -7.42
C PHE A 3 -29.34 -16.64 -6.38
N THR A 4 -30.30 -16.84 -5.47
CA THR A 4 -30.58 -15.87 -4.41
C THR A 4 -29.38 -15.68 -3.47
N ARG A 5 -28.65 -16.75 -3.18
CA ARG A 5 -27.45 -16.68 -2.34
C ARG A 5 -26.30 -15.97 -3.06
N VAL A 6 -26.15 -16.19 -4.37
CA VAL A 6 -25.15 -15.50 -5.18
C VAL A 6 -25.47 -14.01 -5.30
N PHE A 7 -26.73 -13.65 -5.49
CA PHE A 7 -27.18 -12.25 -5.49
C PHE A 7 -26.99 -11.57 -4.14
N ALA A 8 -27.28 -12.27 -3.05
CA ALA A 8 -27.03 -11.74 -1.69
C ALA A 8 -25.53 -11.51 -1.43
N PHE A 9 -24.67 -12.42 -1.90
CA PHE A 9 -23.23 -12.24 -1.80
C PHE A 9 -22.70 -11.07 -2.64
N MET A 10 -23.21 -10.91 -3.86
CA MET A 10 -22.88 -9.78 -4.74
C MET A 10 -23.36 -8.45 -4.15
N ALA A 11 -24.56 -8.41 -3.59
CA ALA A 11 -25.08 -7.22 -2.94
C ALA A 11 -24.27 -6.83 -1.69
N LEU A 12 -23.83 -7.82 -0.91
CA LEU A 12 -22.98 -7.59 0.26
C LEU A 12 -21.58 -7.10 -0.14
N ALA A 13 -21.02 -7.64 -1.21
CA ALA A 13 -19.74 -7.18 -1.78
C ALA A 13 -19.83 -5.76 -2.35
N GLY A 14 -20.97 -5.37 -2.90
CA GLY A 14 -21.22 -4.00 -3.40
C GLY A 14 -21.42 -2.96 -2.31
N LEU A 15 -21.74 -3.38 -1.09
CA LEU A 15 -21.85 -2.50 0.10
C LEU A 15 -20.51 -2.30 0.82
N ALA A 16 -19.45 -3.02 0.42
CA ALA A 16 -18.09 -2.76 0.88
C ALA A 16 -17.64 -1.42 0.28
N GLY A 17 -18.04 -0.33 0.93
CA GLY A 17 -17.54 1.00 0.62
C GLY A 17 -16.02 1.02 0.71
N SER A 18 -15.40 1.86 -0.08
CA SER A 18 -13.94 2.05 -0.07
C SER A 18 -13.49 2.37 1.36
N ALA A 19 -12.83 1.42 2.02
CA ALA A 19 -12.19 1.68 3.29
C ALA A 19 -10.95 2.54 3.01
N TYR A 20 -11.00 3.78 3.37
CA TYR A 20 -9.83 4.67 3.37
C TYR A 20 -9.07 4.46 4.67
N ALA A 21 -8.25 3.41 4.69
CA ALA A 21 -7.32 3.18 5.77
C ALA A 21 -5.90 3.21 5.17
N THR A 22 -5.07 4.12 5.68
CA THR A 22 -3.69 4.27 5.20
C THR A 22 -2.76 4.53 6.38
N ASN A 23 -1.54 4.01 6.29
CA ASN A 23 -0.44 4.34 7.20
C ASN A 23 0.33 5.59 6.74
N GLY A 24 -0.31 6.48 5.99
CA GLY A 24 0.34 7.62 5.37
C GLY A 24 1.25 7.19 4.22
N TYR A 25 2.51 7.59 4.28
CA TYR A 25 3.52 7.27 3.25
C TYR A 25 4.26 5.95 3.49
N PHE A 26 3.95 5.22 4.53
CA PHE A 26 4.57 3.91 4.78
C PHE A 26 4.10 2.87 3.78
N SER A 27 5.05 2.15 3.19
CA SER A 27 4.76 1.04 2.28
C SER A 27 4.13 -0.13 3.03
N HIS A 28 3.16 -0.78 2.39
CA HIS A 28 2.58 -2.04 2.87
C HIS A 28 3.48 -3.22 2.51
N GLY A 29 4.66 -3.26 3.10
CA GLY A 29 5.70 -4.26 2.84
C GLY A 29 6.85 -3.73 2.00
N TYR A 30 7.98 -4.38 2.12
CA TYR A 30 9.20 -4.11 1.37
C TYR A 30 9.44 -5.25 0.39
N GLY A 31 9.71 -4.90 -0.88
CA GLY A 31 9.79 -5.85 -1.98
C GLY A 31 8.44 -6.28 -2.54
N MET A 32 8.47 -6.71 -3.80
CA MET A 32 7.26 -7.06 -4.57
C MET A 32 6.45 -8.19 -3.94
N LYS A 33 7.13 -9.18 -3.34
CA LYS A 33 6.47 -10.33 -2.70
C LYS A 33 5.70 -9.92 -1.46
N ALA A 34 6.30 -9.10 -0.59
CA ALA A 34 5.66 -8.59 0.60
C ALA A 34 4.47 -7.69 0.25
N LYS A 35 4.61 -6.82 -0.74
CA LYS A 35 3.52 -5.97 -1.24
C LYS A 35 2.36 -6.80 -1.80
N GLY A 36 2.66 -7.86 -2.56
CA GLY A 36 1.65 -8.79 -3.06
C GLY A 36 0.86 -9.53 -1.98
N MET A 37 1.45 -9.67 -0.78
CA MET A 37 0.79 -10.24 0.40
C MET A 37 0.17 -9.18 1.32
N GLY A 38 0.04 -7.94 0.87
CA GLY A 38 -0.49 -6.84 1.67
C GLY A 38 0.37 -6.48 2.89
N GLY A 39 1.66 -6.78 2.86
CA GLY A 39 2.60 -6.56 3.95
C GLY A 39 2.69 -7.69 4.98
N ALA A 40 1.99 -8.79 4.80
CA ALA A 40 2.00 -9.94 5.70
C ALA A 40 3.28 -10.79 5.54
N ALA A 41 4.45 -10.18 5.74
CA ALA A 41 5.76 -10.76 5.44
C ALA A 41 6.72 -10.81 6.65
N THR A 42 6.24 -10.57 7.86
CA THR A 42 7.10 -10.47 9.06
C THR A 42 7.83 -11.78 9.38
N ALA A 43 7.21 -12.92 9.11
CA ALA A 43 7.76 -14.25 9.40
C ALA A 43 8.26 -14.98 8.14
N THR A 44 8.36 -14.31 7.00
CA THR A 44 8.82 -14.91 5.76
C THR A 44 10.23 -14.47 5.40
N SER A 45 10.99 -15.36 4.77
CA SER A 45 12.40 -15.14 4.36
C SER A 45 12.54 -15.38 2.86
N ASN A 46 11.74 -14.67 2.06
CA ASN A 46 11.65 -14.92 0.62
C ASN A 46 12.72 -14.17 -0.21
N ASP A 47 13.21 -13.05 0.30
CA ASP A 47 14.17 -12.16 -0.37
C ASP A 47 14.93 -11.30 0.64
N ALA A 48 15.88 -10.51 0.14
CA ALA A 48 16.68 -9.61 0.97
C ALA A 48 15.85 -8.48 1.60
N PHE A 49 14.74 -8.09 0.98
CA PHE A 49 13.86 -7.03 1.51
C PHE A 49 13.16 -7.44 2.81
N GLY A 50 13.04 -8.74 3.09
CA GLY A 50 12.51 -9.26 4.34
C GLY A 50 13.22 -8.73 5.57
N GLY A 51 14.50 -8.38 5.46
CA GLY A 51 15.29 -7.78 6.52
C GLY A 51 14.79 -6.44 7.02
N ALA A 52 14.09 -5.68 6.18
CA ALA A 52 13.48 -4.41 6.58
C ALA A 52 12.28 -4.59 7.52
N ASN A 53 11.56 -5.70 7.40
CA ASN A 53 10.44 -6.04 8.29
C ASN A 53 10.92 -6.81 9.53
N ASN A 54 11.86 -7.74 9.32
CA ASN A 54 12.38 -8.60 10.36
C ASN A 54 13.85 -8.93 10.10
N PRO A 55 14.80 -8.26 10.76
CA PRO A 55 16.23 -8.50 10.55
C PRO A 55 16.65 -9.97 10.77
N ALA A 56 15.94 -10.72 11.63
CA ALA A 56 16.24 -12.12 11.87
C ALA A 56 15.99 -12.99 10.61
N SER A 57 15.17 -12.55 9.68
CA SER A 57 14.92 -13.25 8.42
C SER A 57 16.17 -13.36 7.55
N MET A 58 17.13 -12.44 7.72
CA MET A 58 18.37 -12.41 6.96
C MET A 58 19.26 -13.65 7.17
N ALA A 59 19.11 -14.31 8.33
CA ALA A 59 19.83 -15.56 8.60
C ALA A 59 19.46 -16.71 7.64
N PHE A 60 18.31 -16.63 7.02
CA PHE A 60 17.77 -17.67 6.12
C PHE A 60 17.88 -17.34 4.63
N VAL A 61 18.24 -16.11 4.30
CA VAL A 61 18.23 -15.62 2.91
C VAL A 61 19.52 -15.95 2.17
N GLY A 62 20.65 -16.10 2.90
CA GLY A 62 21.97 -16.31 2.31
C GLY A 62 22.51 -15.05 1.60
N ASN A 63 23.59 -15.24 0.85
CA ASN A 63 24.19 -14.14 0.09
C ASN A 63 23.44 -13.92 -1.22
N ARG A 64 22.75 -12.79 -1.33
CA ARG A 64 22.02 -12.43 -2.54
C ARG A 64 21.86 -10.91 -2.63
N LEU A 65 21.59 -10.45 -3.83
CA LEU A 65 21.22 -9.07 -4.11
C LEU A 65 19.87 -9.07 -4.79
N ASP A 66 18.91 -8.40 -4.22
CA ASP A 66 17.61 -8.18 -4.81
C ASP A 66 17.46 -6.68 -5.16
N LEU A 67 16.96 -6.42 -6.35
CA LEU A 67 16.69 -5.08 -6.84
C LEU A 67 15.22 -4.97 -7.19
N GLY A 68 14.63 -3.84 -6.87
CA GLY A 68 13.24 -3.55 -7.16
C GLY A 68 13.03 -2.07 -7.45
N ALA A 69 11.86 -1.76 -7.98
CA ALA A 69 11.38 -0.40 -8.12
C ALA A 69 9.89 -0.38 -7.81
N ASP A 70 9.47 0.63 -7.08
CA ASP A 70 8.09 0.86 -6.72
C ASP A 70 7.59 2.15 -7.36
N LEU A 71 6.39 2.11 -7.93
CA LEU A 71 5.72 3.29 -8.43
C LEU A 71 4.78 3.84 -7.35
N PHE A 72 5.23 4.85 -6.65
CA PHE A 72 4.48 5.52 -5.62
C PHE A 72 3.64 6.66 -6.20
N SER A 73 2.33 6.58 -6.03
CA SER A 73 1.40 7.59 -6.56
C SER A 73 0.52 8.17 -5.44
N PRO A 74 1.04 9.11 -4.63
CA PRO A 74 0.25 9.76 -3.61
C PRO A 74 -0.68 10.80 -4.23
N ARG A 75 -1.96 10.70 -3.93
CA ARG A 75 -2.92 11.77 -4.22
C ARG A 75 -2.98 12.68 -2.99
N ARG A 76 -2.51 13.90 -3.15
CA ARG A 76 -2.42 14.87 -2.07
C ARG A 76 -3.25 16.09 -2.41
N GLU A 77 -4.19 16.39 -1.54
CA GLU A 77 -5.00 17.59 -1.59
C GLU A 77 -4.87 18.32 -0.25
N ALA A 78 -4.75 19.63 -0.30
CA ALA A 78 -4.83 20.49 0.88
C ALA A 78 -5.98 21.45 0.68
N SER A 79 -6.94 21.44 1.60
CA SER A 79 -8.05 22.37 1.60
C SER A 79 -8.05 23.20 2.88
N ARG A 80 -8.42 24.46 2.73
CA ARG A 80 -8.60 25.36 3.85
C ARG A 80 -9.98 26.00 3.77
N THR A 81 -10.72 25.90 4.87
CA THR A 81 -12.08 26.42 5.00
C THR A 81 -12.23 27.24 6.28
N GLY A 82 -13.19 28.18 6.30
CA GLY A 82 -13.53 28.97 7.47
C GLY A 82 -12.80 30.32 7.57
N LEU A 83 -12.04 30.72 6.54
CA LEU A 83 -11.34 32.01 6.47
C LEU A 83 -11.95 32.96 5.42
N GLY A 84 -13.14 32.64 4.89
CA GLY A 84 -13.85 33.46 3.91
C GLY A 84 -13.06 33.59 2.59
N PRO A 85 -12.60 34.81 2.22
CA PRO A 85 -11.94 35.02 0.93
C PRO A 85 -10.61 34.29 0.78
N PHE A 86 -10.09 33.71 1.84
CA PHE A 86 -8.85 32.91 1.84
C PHE A 86 -9.10 31.40 1.82
N ASP A 87 -10.36 30.98 1.64
CA ASP A 87 -10.69 29.57 1.45
C ASP A 87 -10.19 29.09 0.10
N GLY A 88 -9.67 27.87 0.06
CA GLY A 88 -9.18 27.27 -1.17
C GLY A 88 -8.75 25.84 -0.98
N SER A 89 -8.65 25.15 -2.10
CA SER A 89 -8.03 23.81 -2.17
C SER A 89 -6.92 23.83 -3.20
N VAL A 90 -5.86 23.10 -2.92
CA VAL A 90 -4.71 22.93 -3.79
C VAL A 90 -4.37 21.45 -3.89
N ASP A 91 -4.28 20.97 -5.12
CA ASP A 91 -3.81 19.63 -5.43
C ASP A 91 -2.31 19.63 -5.72
N SER A 92 -1.63 18.54 -5.39
CA SER A 92 -0.23 18.38 -5.74
C SER A 92 -0.09 17.99 -7.22
N ASP A 93 0.76 18.70 -7.95
CA ASP A 93 1.06 18.39 -9.34
C ASP A 93 1.89 17.12 -9.51
N SER A 94 2.73 16.80 -8.52
CA SER A 94 3.57 15.61 -8.53
C SER A 94 2.79 14.39 -8.07
N LYS A 95 2.41 13.52 -9.01
CA LYS A 95 1.53 12.37 -8.76
C LYS A 95 2.24 11.03 -8.81
N TYR A 96 3.46 10.97 -9.36
CA TYR A 96 4.19 9.72 -9.55
C TYR A 96 5.64 9.87 -9.13
N PHE A 97 6.11 8.93 -8.33
CA PHE A 97 7.49 8.84 -7.88
C PHE A 97 7.96 7.40 -8.05
N ILE A 98 9.17 7.24 -8.57
CA ILE A 98 9.83 5.93 -8.61
C ILE A 98 10.69 5.82 -7.37
N VAL A 99 10.42 4.82 -6.54
CA VAL A 99 11.19 4.51 -5.35
C VAL A 99 12.04 3.28 -5.64
N PRO A 100 13.37 3.41 -5.74
CA PRO A 100 14.24 2.26 -5.90
C PRO A 100 14.31 1.46 -4.59
N GLU A 101 14.37 0.14 -4.71
CA GLU A 101 14.57 -0.80 -3.62
C GLU A 101 15.85 -1.62 -3.89
N PHE A 102 16.75 -1.72 -2.90
CA PHE A 102 18.01 -2.49 -2.99
C PHE A 102 18.49 -2.94 -1.61
#